data_a5fa1341418ca3691e7cc2c40191dca0
#
_entry.id   a5fa1341418ca3691e7cc2c40191dca0
#
_cell.length_a   1.000
_cell.length_b   1.000
_cell.length_c   1.000
_cell.angle_alpha   90.00
_cell.angle_beta   90.00
_cell.angle_gamma   90.00
#
_symmetry.space_group_name_H-M   'P 1'
#
loop_
_entity.id
_entity.type
_entity.pdbx_description
1 polymer ?
#
loop_
_entity_poly.entity_id
_entity_poly.type
_entity_poly.pdbx_seq_one_letter_code
_entity_poly.pdbx_strand_id
1 'polypeptide(L)'
;MIKKILLALAICVSAVSQANAAGGGAAWDKAPQRTNDMAALQNGAKMFANYCLNCHSAGYMRFNRLQDIGLTDKQIKENLNFISDKTGDLMKITMDPVEAKKWFGATPPDLSVIARSRAGSNGSGADYLYSFLRGYYRDPTKLTGWNNIVFPNVAMPNPLWELQGEREAMHKTVESHGHEAHVFAGWKEVKPGTMAQ
;
A
#
# COMPACT_ATOMS: atom_id res chain seq x y z
N MET A 1 32.48 -0.37 -41.14
CA MET A 1 31.17 -0.84 -40.66
C MET A 1 31.25 -1.45 -39.24
N ILE A 2 32.17 -2.34 -38.95
CA ILE A 2 32.36 -3.00 -37.64
C ILE A 2 32.52 -2.03 -36.46
N LYS A 3 33.32 -0.97 -36.61
CA LYS A 3 33.50 0.04 -35.53
C LYS A 3 32.21 0.77 -35.15
N LYS A 4 31.30 1.04 -36.09
CA LYS A 4 29.99 1.67 -35.82
C LYS A 4 29.04 0.70 -35.13
N ILE A 5 29.11 -0.61 -35.45
CA ILE A 5 28.31 -1.65 -34.80
C ILE A 5 28.76 -1.85 -33.34
N LEU A 6 30.07 -1.87 -33.10
CA LEU A 6 30.64 -2.00 -31.76
C LEU A 6 30.30 -0.78 -30.87
N LEU A 7 30.29 0.43 -31.45
CA LEU A 7 29.89 1.64 -30.72
C LEU A 7 28.38 1.63 -30.34
N ALA A 8 27.53 1.19 -31.27
CA ALA A 8 26.09 1.04 -31.02
C ALA A 8 25.82 -0.04 -29.95
N LEU A 9 26.56 -1.15 -29.98
CA LEU A 9 26.43 -2.21 -28.98
C LEU A 9 26.87 -1.75 -27.58
N ALA A 10 27.93 -0.95 -27.50
CA ALA A 10 28.43 -0.37 -26.25
C ALA A 10 27.43 0.62 -25.63
N ILE A 11 26.72 1.42 -26.46
CA ILE A 11 25.68 2.35 -26.00
C ILE A 11 24.45 1.58 -25.52
N CYS A 12 24.06 0.49 -26.17
CA CYS A 12 22.95 -0.35 -25.72
C CYS A 12 23.24 -1.06 -24.38
N VAL A 13 24.47 -1.52 -24.17
CA VAL A 13 24.88 -2.18 -22.91
C VAL A 13 24.91 -1.17 -21.74
N SER A 14 25.31 0.07 -21.98
CA SER A 14 25.31 1.11 -20.94
C SER A 14 23.91 1.61 -20.57
N ALA A 15 22.92 1.49 -21.46
CA ALA A 15 21.54 1.86 -21.18
C ALA A 15 20.79 0.84 -20.29
N VAL A 16 21.21 -0.43 -20.28
CA VAL A 16 20.57 -1.48 -19.46
C VAL A 16 20.99 -1.42 -17.99
N SER A 17 22.12 -0.79 -17.67
CA SER A 17 22.62 -0.71 -16.28
C SER A 17 21.97 0.35 -15.42
N GLN A 18 21.08 1.19 -15.96
CA GLN A 18 20.43 2.28 -15.19
C GLN A 18 19.01 1.93 -14.69
N ALA A 19 18.48 0.77 -15.01
CA ALA A 19 17.13 0.37 -14.61
C ALA A 19 16.99 -0.12 -13.15
N ASN A 20 18.09 -0.21 -12.39
CA ASN A 20 18.07 -0.68 -10.99
C ASN A 20 18.18 0.42 -9.93
N ALA A 21 18.07 1.70 -10.29
CA ALA A 21 18.26 2.81 -9.36
C ALA A 21 16.98 3.31 -8.67
N ALA A 22 15.85 2.61 -8.80
CA ALA A 22 14.58 3.01 -8.17
C ALA A 22 14.11 1.98 -7.14
N GLY A 23 14.87 1.76 -6.06
CA GLY A 23 14.45 0.77 -5.07
C GLY A 23 15.29 0.72 -3.79
N GLY A 24 15.79 1.87 -3.31
CA GLY A 24 16.36 1.98 -1.96
C GLY A 24 15.31 1.98 -0.85
N GLY A 25 14.15 1.37 -1.06
CA GLY A 25 13.12 1.22 -0.06
C GLY A 25 13.48 0.15 0.98
N ALA A 26 12.95 0.29 2.19
CA ALA A 26 13.09 -0.72 3.22
C ALA A 26 12.66 -2.10 2.70
N ALA A 27 13.35 -3.15 3.13
CA ALA A 27 12.95 -4.53 2.81
C ALA A 27 11.50 -4.77 3.26
N TRP A 28 10.74 -5.51 2.44
CA TRP A 28 9.35 -5.81 2.79
C TRP A 28 9.31 -6.93 3.84
N ASP A 29 8.50 -6.69 4.87
CA ASP A 29 8.17 -7.73 5.84
C ASP A 29 7.34 -8.82 5.18
N LYS A 30 7.51 -10.07 5.61
CA LYS A 30 6.67 -11.17 5.14
C LYS A 30 5.27 -11.07 5.75
N ALA A 31 4.26 -11.01 4.89
CA ALA A 31 2.87 -11.05 5.31
C ALA A 31 2.55 -12.40 5.97
N PRO A 32 1.88 -12.42 7.14
CA PRO A 32 1.45 -13.67 7.76
C PRO A 32 0.53 -14.48 6.84
N GLN A 33 0.81 -15.77 6.70
CA GLN A 33 0.00 -16.69 5.90
C GLN A 33 -1.26 -17.10 6.67
N ARG A 34 -2.35 -16.35 6.51
CA ARG A 34 -3.63 -16.55 7.21
C ARG A 34 -4.81 -16.79 6.25
N THR A 35 -4.56 -17.36 5.10
CA THR A 35 -5.57 -17.57 4.04
C THR A 35 -6.66 -18.59 4.43
N ASN A 36 -6.41 -19.43 5.44
CA ASN A 36 -7.36 -20.39 5.97
C ASN A 36 -7.92 -20.00 7.36
N ASP A 37 -7.55 -18.84 7.87
CA ASP A 37 -8.03 -18.31 9.15
C ASP A 37 -9.25 -17.43 8.89
N MET A 38 -10.46 -18.03 9.02
CA MET A 38 -11.72 -17.33 8.75
C MET A 38 -11.92 -16.10 9.64
N ALA A 39 -11.49 -16.15 10.91
CA ALA A 39 -11.60 -15.00 11.81
C ALA A 39 -10.70 -13.84 11.33
N ALA A 40 -9.48 -14.14 10.91
CA ALA A 40 -8.58 -13.12 10.35
C ALA A 40 -9.12 -12.55 9.03
N LEU A 41 -9.70 -13.39 8.15
CA LEU A 41 -10.27 -12.94 6.88
C LEU A 41 -11.50 -12.06 7.10
N GLN A 42 -12.39 -12.44 8.01
CA GLN A 42 -13.57 -11.63 8.37
C GLN A 42 -13.18 -10.30 9.01
N ASN A 43 -12.17 -10.30 9.90
CA ASN A 43 -11.63 -9.05 10.45
C ASN A 43 -10.99 -8.19 9.37
N GLY A 44 -10.26 -8.79 8.43
CA GLY A 44 -9.71 -8.09 7.25
C GLY A 44 -10.79 -7.46 6.38
N ALA A 45 -11.90 -8.16 6.13
CA ALA A 45 -13.05 -7.63 5.41
C ALA A 45 -13.69 -6.43 6.14
N LYS A 46 -13.83 -6.51 7.47
CA LYS A 46 -14.28 -5.39 8.31
C LYS A 46 -13.36 -4.19 8.17
N MET A 47 -12.04 -4.41 8.28
CA MET A 47 -11.05 -3.33 8.14
C MET A 47 -11.12 -2.71 6.75
N PHE A 48 -11.21 -3.52 5.70
CA PHE A 48 -11.32 -3.05 4.32
C PHE A 48 -12.57 -2.18 4.12
N ALA A 49 -13.75 -2.65 4.57
CA ALA A 49 -15.00 -1.92 4.41
C ALA A 49 -15.01 -0.57 5.15
N ASN A 50 -14.40 -0.51 6.35
CA ASN A 50 -14.42 0.70 7.16
C ASN A 50 -13.30 1.69 6.86
N TYR A 51 -12.11 1.25 6.43
CA TYR A 51 -10.94 2.12 6.28
C TYR A 51 -10.48 2.30 4.82
N CYS A 52 -10.76 1.35 3.93
CA CYS A 52 -10.28 1.41 2.56
C CYS A 52 -11.37 1.81 1.56
N LEU A 53 -12.57 1.23 1.71
CA LEU A 53 -13.68 1.38 0.78
C LEU A 53 -14.30 2.80 0.79
N ASN A 54 -13.89 3.67 1.69
CA ASN A 54 -14.26 5.09 1.68
C ASN A 54 -13.60 5.87 0.54
N CYS A 55 -12.40 5.46 0.12
CA CYS A 55 -11.60 6.15 -0.89
C CYS A 55 -11.24 5.26 -2.08
N HIS A 56 -11.26 3.94 -1.93
CA HIS A 56 -10.85 2.98 -2.94
C HIS A 56 -11.99 2.07 -3.34
N SER A 57 -12.25 1.94 -4.63
CA SER A 57 -13.09 0.86 -5.14
C SER A 57 -12.32 -0.46 -5.18
N ALA A 58 -13.06 -1.58 -5.13
CA ALA A 58 -12.64 -2.89 -5.59
C ALA A 58 -13.66 -3.34 -6.65
N GLY A 59 -13.66 -2.66 -7.79
CA GLY A 59 -14.71 -2.70 -8.80
C GLY A 59 -14.89 -4.03 -9.52
N TYR A 60 -13.98 -4.99 -9.33
CA TYR A 60 -14.12 -6.37 -9.83
C TYR A 60 -14.66 -7.32 -8.77
N MET A 61 -14.90 -6.84 -7.54
CA MET A 61 -15.43 -7.59 -6.43
C MET A 61 -16.90 -7.21 -6.15
N ARG A 62 -17.72 -8.21 -5.86
CA ARG A 62 -19.09 -8.03 -5.36
C ARG A 62 -19.13 -8.30 -3.86
N PHE A 63 -20.00 -7.62 -3.13
CA PHE A 63 -20.14 -7.85 -1.69
C PHE A 63 -20.52 -9.29 -1.33
N ASN A 64 -21.32 -9.96 -2.14
CA ASN A 64 -21.72 -11.35 -1.90
C ASN A 64 -20.55 -12.35 -1.92
N ARG A 65 -19.37 -11.97 -2.48
CA ARG A 65 -18.16 -12.80 -2.41
C ARG A 65 -17.60 -12.92 -0.98
N LEU A 66 -18.02 -12.06 -0.06
CA LEU A 66 -17.68 -12.19 1.35
C LEU A 66 -18.34 -13.42 2.01
N GLN A 67 -19.29 -14.07 1.34
CA GLN A 67 -19.80 -15.37 1.75
C GLN A 67 -18.73 -16.48 1.68
N ASP A 68 -17.73 -16.34 0.81
CA ASP A 68 -16.61 -17.28 0.68
C ASP A 68 -15.76 -17.37 1.95
N ILE A 69 -15.83 -16.35 2.79
CA ILE A 69 -15.16 -16.31 4.10
C ILE A 69 -16.14 -16.58 5.27
N GLY A 70 -17.27 -17.21 4.98
CA GLY A 70 -18.24 -17.70 5.98
C GLY A 70 -19.21 -16.65 6.50
N LEU A 71 -19.32 -15.46 5.87
CA LEU A 71 -20.31 -14.45 6.24
C LEU A 71 -21.65 -14.73 5.57
N THR A 72 -22.75 -14.54 6.29
CA THR A 72 -24.11 -14.59 5.72
C THR A 72 -24.43 -13.30 4.96
N ASP A 73 -25.38 -13.37 4.04
CA ASP A 73 -25.88 -12.21 3.30
C ASP A 73 -26.37 -11.08 4.23
N LYS A 74 -27.06 -11.46 5.29
CA LYS A 74 -27.50 -10.52 6.33
C LYS A 74 -26.33 -9.83 7.02
N GLN A 75 -25.31 -10.58 7.43
CA GLN A 75 -24.12 -9.99 8.07
C GLN A 75 -23.37 -9.04 7.14
N ILE A 76 -23.24 -9.40 5.86
CA ILE A 76 -22.61 -8.55 4.84
C ILE A 76 -23.39 -7.26 4.68
N LYS A 77 -24.70 -7.35 4.50
CA LYS A 77 -25.58 -6.20 4.29
C LYS A 77 -25.59 -5.23 5.48
N GLU A 78 -25.66 -5.76 6.69
CA GLU A 78 -25.80 -4.94 7.90
C GLU A 78 -24.48 -4.36 8.40
N ASN A 79 -23.34 -5.01 8.10
CA ASN A 79 -22.06 -4.67 8.75
C ASN A 79 -20.94 -4.28 7.81
N LEU A 80 -21.05 -4.53 6.50
CA LEU A 80 -19.94 -4.33 5.55
C LEU A 80 -20.33 -3.60 4.28
N ASN A 81 -21.62 -3.62 3.90
CA ASN A 81 -22.11 -2.94 2.70
C ASN A 81 -22.73 -1.59 3.07
N PHE A 82 -21.89 -0.55 3.11
CA PHE A 82 -22.31 0.82 3.44
C PHE A 82 -22.58 1.69 2.21
N ILE A 83 -22.38 1.16 0.99
CA ILE A 83 -22.39 1.95 -0.25
C ILE A 83 -23.45 1.48 -1.26
N SER A 84 -24.13 0.36 -1.01
CA SER A 84 -25.22 -0.13 -1.87
C SER A 84 -26.28 -0.89 -1.07
N ASP A 85 -27.45 -1.07 -1.70
CA ASP A 85 -28.58 -1.78 -1.07
C ASP A 85 -28.53 -3.30 -1.25
N LYS A 86 -27.72 -3.79 -2.20
CA LYS A 86 -27.70 -5.20 -2.61
C LYS A 86 -26.31 -5.79 -2.46
N THR A 87 -26.20 -6.95 -1.85
CA THR A 87 -24.94 -7.68 -1.74
C THR A 87 -24.39 -8.17 -3.08
N GLY A 88 -25.24 -8.27 -4.10
CA GLY A 88 -24.82 -8.55 -5.49
C GLY A 88 -24.12 -7.39 -6.19
N ASP A 89 -24.14 -6.18 -5.64
CA ASP A 89 -23.50 -5.02 -6.24
C ASP A 89 -21.97 -5.06 -6.11
N LEU A 90 -21.33 -4.34 -7.02
CA LEU A 90 -19.86 -4.19 -7.01
C LEU A 90 -19.42 -3.25 -5.87
N MET A 91 -18.24 -3.50 -5.33
CA MET A 91 -17.62 -2.62 -4.34
C MET A 91 -17.06 -1.36 -5.00
N LYS A 92 -17.95 -0.48 -5.49
CA LYS A 92 -17.61 0.77 -6.17
C LYS A 92 -18.04 1.95 -5.32
N ILE A 93 -17.09 2.85 -5.04
CA ILE A 93 -17.36 4.13 -4.39
C ILE A 93 -17.91 5.15 -5.39
N THR A 94 -18.56 6.19 -4.88
CA THR A 94 -19.13 7.29 -5.66
C THR A 94 -18.18 8.46 -5.87
N MET A 95 -16.96 8.41 -5.30
CA MET A 95 -15.97 9.48 -5.42
C MET A 95 -15.59 9.70 -6.88
N ASP A 96 -15.73 10.93 -7.35
CA ASP A 96 -15.29 11.34 -8.68
C ASP A 96 -13.76 11.36 -8.78
N PRO A 97 -13.14 10.67 -9.77
CA PRO A 97 -11.68 10.60 -9.88
C PRO A 97 -10.99 11.95 -10.12
N VAL A 98 -11.67 12.89 -10.78
CA VAL A 98 -11.11 14.23 -11.06
C VAL A 98 -11.10 15.06 -9.80
N GLU A 99 -12.17 15.02 -9.02
CA GLU A 99 -12.25 15.71 -7.73
C GLU A 99 -11.28 15.09 -6.73
N ALA A 100 -11.20 13.75 -6.67
CA ALA A 100 -10.23 13.05 -5.83
C ALA A 100 -8.78 13.48 -6.11
N LYS A 101 -8.42 13.65 -7.39
CA LYS A 101 -7.11 14.16 -7.77
C LYS A 101 -6.86 15.59 -7.28
N LYS A 102 -7.88 16.45 -7.28
CA LYS A 102 -7.76 17.82 -6.74
C LYS A 102 -7.56 17.81 -5.22
N TRP A 103 -8.27 16.93 -4.51
CA TRP A 103 -8.23 16.87 -3.05
C TRP A 103 -6.95 16.23 -2.51
N PHE A 104 -6.46 15.18 -3.16
CA PHE A 104 -5.36 14.35 -2.65
C PHE A 104 -4.06 14.48 -3.45
N GLY A 105 -4.08 15.24 -4.56
CA GLY A 105 -2.94 15.29 -5.48
C GLY A 105 -2.82 14.07 -6.40
N ALA A 106 -3.52 12.97 -6.08
CA ALA A 106 -3.59 11.73 -6.86
C ALA A 106 -4.97 11.10 -6.71
N THR A 107 -5.43 10.40 -7.74
CA THR A 107 -6.65 9.59 -7.66
C THR A 107 -6.35 8.30 -6.93
N PRO A 108 -7.11 7.95 -5.86
CA PRO A 108 -6.98 6.65 -5.21
C PRO A 108 -7.22 5.51 -6.22
N PRO A 109 -6.28 4.56 -6.36
CA PRO A 109 -6.43 3.47 -7.32
C PRO A 109 -7.50 2.47 -6.90
N ASP A 110 -8.11 1.80 -7.87
CA ASP A 110 -8.95 0.62 -7.63
C ASP A 110 -8.08 -0.53 -7.08
N LEU A 111 -8.56 -1.19 -6.03
CA LEU A 111 -7.79 -2.21 -5.31
C LEU A 111 -8.03 -3.65 -5.81
N SER A 112 -8.87 -3.86 -6.84
CA SER A 112 -9.24 -5.19 -7.33
C SER A 112 -8.04 -6.11 -7.63
N VAL A 113 -6.96 -5.54 -8.17
CA VAL A 113 -5.75 -6.30 -8.57
C VAL A 113 -4.48 -5.75 -7.92
N ILE A 114 -4.62 -4.96 -6.88
CA ILE A 114 -3.47 -4.24 -6.28
C ILE A 114 -2.36 -5.19 -5.82
N ALA A 115 -2.70 -6.31 -5.18
CA ALA A 115 -1.72 -7.29 -4.74
C ALA A 115 -0.93 -7.87 -5.92
N ARG A 116 -1.59 -8.14 -7.06
CA ARG A 116 -0.89 -8.61 -8.26
C ARG A 116 0.02 -7.54 -8.85
N SER A 117 -0.44 -6.30 -8.94
CA SER A 117 0.31 -5.20 -9.55
C SER A 117 1.52 -4.76 -8.71
N ARG A 118 1.53 -5.08 -7.42
CA ARG A 118 2.62 -4.74 -6.50
C ARG A 118 3.59 -5.89 -6.23
N ALA A 119 3.37 -7.08 -6.78
CA ALA A 119 4.33 -8.16 -6.72
C ALA A 119 5.58 -7.82 -7.55
N GLY A 120 6.75 -8.19 -7.06
CA GLY A 120 8.02 -7.90 -7.74
C GLY A 120 9.19 -8.67 -7.13
N SER A 121 10.40 -8.26 -7.47
CA SER A 121 11.65 -8.88 -6.98
C SER A 121 11.81 -8.84 -5.47
N ASN A 122 11.19 -7.86 -4.79
CA ASN A 122 11.31 -7.68 -3.33
C ASN A 122 10.32 -8.55 -2.53
N GLY A 123 9.36 -9.19 -3.18
CA GLY A 123 8.39 -10.05 -2.53
C GLY A 123 7.03 -10.13 -3.23
N SER A 124 6.09 -10.78 -2.59
CA SER A 124 4.70 -10.87 -3.05
C SER A 124 3.98 -9.52 -2.89
N GLY A 125 2.87 -9.34 -3.61
CA GLY A 125 2.03 -8.17 -3.40
C GLY A 125 1.39 -8.10 -2.02
N ALA A 126 1.19 -9.24 -1.35
CA ALA A 126 0.77 -9.29 0.04
C ALA A 126 1.86 -8.74 0.98
N ASP A 127 3.13 -9.11 0.76
CA ASP A 127 4.27 -8.56 1.50
C ASP A 127 4.37 -7.05 1.31
N TYR A 128 4.17 -6.57 0.06
CA TYR A 128 4.13 -5.12 -0.22
C TYR A 128 3.03 -4.42 0.58
N LEU A 129 1.79 -4.89 0.48
CA LEU A 129 0.65 -4.26 1.16
C LEU A 129 0.80 -4.28 2.69
N TYR A 130 1.28 -5.39 3.22
CA TYR A 130 1.56 -5.55 4.65
C TYR A 130 2.62 -4.55 5.12
N SER A 131 3.73 -4.43 4.39
CA SER A 131 4.81 -3.49 4.70
C SER A 131 4.38 -2.03 4.48
N PHE A 132 3.63 -1.76 3.40
CA PHE A 132 3.13 -0.43 3.07
C PHE A 132 2.20 0.09 4.18
N LEU A 133 1.18 -0.67 4.58
CA LEU A 133 0.24 -0.23 5.62
C LEU A 133 0.91 -0.06 6.99
N ARG A 134 1.98 -0.80 7.25
CA ARG A 134 2.80 -0.68 8.46
C ARG A 134 3.97 0.29 8.33
N GLY A 135 4.20 0.82 7.14
CA GLY A 135 5.34 1.69 6.83
C GLY A 135 5.13 3.18 7.10
N TYR A 136 3.96 3.59 7.58
CA TYR A 136 3.62 4.99 7.82
C TYR A 136 4.31 5.58 9.04
N TYR A 137 4.65 6.88 8.95
CA TYR A 137 5.20 7.68 10.04
C TYR A 137 4.77 9.14 9.92
N ARG A 138 4.85 9.88 11.02
CA ARG A 138 4.58 11.33 11.05
C ARG A 138 5.70 12.07 10.35
N ASP A 139 5.32 12.92 9.39
CA ASP A 139 6.23 13.79 8.65
C ASP A 139 5.55 15.16 8.46
N PRO A 140 5.88 16.15 9.27
CA PRO A 140 5.24 17.47 9.22
C PRO A 140 5.56 18.23 7.94
N THR A 141 6.52 17.77 7.14
CA THR A 141 6.86 18.39 5.84
C THR A 141 5.86 18.00 4.74
N LYS A 142 5.01 16.99 4.97
CA LYS A 142 4.02 16.50 4.00
C LYS A 142 2.65 17.14 4.25
N LEU A 143 1.91 17.36 3.16
CA LEU A 143 0.58 17.96 3.21
C LEU A 143 -0.38 17.18 4.13
N THR A 144 -0.33 15.85 4.11
CA THR A 144 -1.15 14.99 4.95
C THR A 144 -0.60 14.83 6.37
N GLY A 145 0.61 15.32 6.66
CA GLY A 145 1.35 15.05 7.90
C GLY A 145 1.89 13.63 8.02
N TRP A 146 1.85 12.84 6.94
CA TRP A 146 2.28 11.44 6.89
C TRP A 146 3.22 11.17 5.73
N ASN A 147 4.17 10.26 5.94
CA ASN A 147 5.04 9.69 4.92
C ASN A 147 5.16 8.17 5.13
N ASN A 148 5.84 7.48 4.23
CA ASN A 148 5.92 6.01 4.25
C ASN A 148 7.31 5.53 3.85
N ILE A 149 7.88 4.56 4.60
CA ILE A 149 9.21 4.02 4.30
C ILE A 149 9.24 3.10 3.07
N VAL A 150 8.10 2.49 2.71
CA VAL A 150 7.98 1.59 1.54
C VAL A 150 7.68 2.38 0.27
N PHE A 151 6.92 3.47 0.41
CA PHE A 151 6.55 4.36 -0.68
C PHE A 151 6.78 5.83 -0.26
N PRO A 152 8.01 6.33 -0.35
CA PRO A 152 8.33 7.70 0.04
C PRO A 152 7.51 8.73 -0.73
N ASN A 153 7.15 9.82 -0.05
CA ASN A 153 6.31 10.90 -0.58
C ASN A 153 4.88 10.46 -0.96
N VAL A 154 4.36 9.48 -0.24
CA VAL A 154 2.98 9.00 -0.44
C VAL A 154 1.97 10.13 -0.25
N ALA A 155 1.02 10.28 -1.18
CA ALA A 155 -0.09 11.23 -1.06
C ALA A 155 -1.21 10.71 -0.13
N MET A 156 -1.39 9.38 -0.04
CA MET A 156 -2.35 8.73 0.83
C MET A 156 -1.97 8.95 2.30
N PRO A 157 -2.86 9.49 3.15
CA PRO A 157 -2.62 9.55 4.60
C PRO A 157 -2.65 8.15 5.21
N ASN A 158 -2.13 7.99 6.44
CA ASN A 158 -2.25 6.71 7.15
C ASN A 158 -3.73 6.45 7.52
N PRO A 159 -4.41 5.46 6.93
CA PRO A 159 -5.82 5.20 7.25
C PRO A 159 -5.98 4.47 8.59
N LEU A 160 -4.91 3.89 9.14
CA LEU A 160 -4.94 3.03 10.33
C LEU A 160 -4.23 3.68 11.52
N TRP A 161 -4.04 5.00 11.52
CA TRP A 161 -3.25 5.70 12.53
C TRP A 161 -3.81 5.53 13.96
N GLU A 162 -5.12 5.52 14.13
CA GLU A 162 -5.75 5.29 15.43
C GLU A 162 -5.44 3.90 15.99
N LEU A 163 -5.38 2.91 15.11
CA LEU A 163 -5.11 1.53 15.48
C LEU A 163 -3.62 1.28 15.72
N GLN A 164 -2.77 1.88 14.87
CA GLN A 164 -1.31 1.68 14.90
C GLN A 164 -0.59 2.62 15.86
N GLY A 165 -1.19 3.77 16.18
CA GLY A 165 -0.52 4.86 16.87
C GLY A 165 0.32 5.73 15.93
N GLU A 166 0.98 6.72 16.54
CA GLU A 166 1.84 7.67 15.84
C GLU A 166 3.31 7.38 16.16
N ARG A 167 4.14 7.40 15.13
CA ARG A 167 5.58 7.18 15.23
C ARG A 167 6.35 8.06 14.27
N GLU A 168 7.62 8.27 14.56
CA GLU A 168 8.60 8.90 13.70
C GLU A 168 9.53 7.86 13.11
N ALA A 169 10.00 8.05 11.88
CA ALA A 169 11.04 7.23 11.28
C ALA A 169 12.41 7.77 11.67
N MET A 170 13.24 6.93 12.29
CA MET A 170 14.65 7.23 12.51
C MET A 170 15.44 6.83 11.27
N HIS A 171 16.36 7.71 10.86
CA HIS A 171 17.25 7.47 9.72
C HIS A 171 18.70 7.52 10.19
N LYS A 172 19.57 6.74 9.53
CA LYS A 172 21.02 6.82 9.68
C LYS A 172 21.64 7.09 8.33
N THR A 173 22.72 7.86 8.34
CA THR A 173 23.55 8.07 7.15
C THR A 173 24.45 6.85 6.96
N VAL A 174 24.46 6.31 5.75
CA VAL A 174 25.40 5.26 5.33
C VAL A 174 26.12 5.72 4.06
N GLU A 175 27.38 5.40 3.94
CA GLU A 175 28.11 5.62 2.71
C GLU A 175 27.91 4.44 1.76
N SER A 176 27.46 4.70 0.55
CA SER A 176 27.24 3.70 -0.47
C SER A 176 27.72 4.22 -1.82
N HIS A 177 28.66 3.51 -2.45
CA HIS A 177 29.25 3.87 -3.75
C HIS A 177 29.79 5.31 -3.80
N GLY A 178 30.36 5.81 -2.68
CA GLY A 178 30.91 7.17 -2.59
C GLY A 178 29.85 8.28 -2.43
N HIS A 179 28.61 7.93 -2.13
CA HIS A 179 27.52 8.87 -1.83
C HIS A 179 26.91 8.59 -0.46
N GLU A 180 26.58 9.65 0.27
CA GLU A 180 25.81 9.54 1.49
C GLU A 180 24.34 9.20 1.16
N ALA A 181 23.80 8.18 1.82
CA ALA A 181 22.41 7.78 1.73
C ALA A 181 21.78 7.74 3.13
N HIS A 182 20.60 8.32 3.25
CA HIS A 182 19.79 8.21 4.48
C HIS A 182 18.92 6.97 4.39
N VAL A 183 19.24 5.97 5.22
CA VAL A 183 18.48 4.71 5.26
C VAL A 183 17.67 4.62 6.55
N PHE A 184 16.52 3.98 6.46
CA PHE A 184 15.67 3.72 7.62
C PHE A 184 16.43 2.89 8.66
N ALA A 185 16.38 3.33 9.92
CA ALA A 185 17.11 2.72 11.04
C ALA A 185 16.20 2.17 12.14
N GLY A 186 14.92 2.55 12.16
CA GLY A 186 13.96 2.10 13.16
C GLY A 186 12.85 3.11 13.42
N TRP A 187 12.03 2.79 14.39
CA TRP A 187 10.89 3.60 14.81
C TRP A 187 11.13 4.24 16.16
N LYS A 188 10.65 5.47 16.30
CA LYS A 188 10.43 6.13 17.58
C LYS A 188 8.93 6.29 17.78
N GLU A 189 8.37 5.65 18.80
CA GLU A 189 6.96 5.81 19.15
C GLU A 189 6.71 7.20 19.69
N VAL A 190 5.64 7.83 19.23
CA VAL A 190 5.17 9.16 19.68
C VAL A 190 3.89 8.99 20.48
N LYS A 191 2.94 8.18 19.99
CA LYS A 191 1.67 7.89 20.63
C LYS A 191 1.28 6.44 20.36
N PRO A 192 0.97 5.64 21.38
CA PRO A 192 0.54 4.26 21.19
C PRO A 192 -0.81 4.20 20.46
N GLY A 193 -0.98 3.15 19.68
CA GLY A 193 -2.25 2.86 19.03
C GLY A 193 -3.18 2.02 19.89
N THR A 194 -4.45 1.96 19.52
CA THR A 194 -5.45 1.16 20.24
C THR A 194 -5.29 -0.34 20.09
N MET A 195 -4.56 -0.82 19.07
CA MET A 195 -4.25 -2.25 18.89
C MET A 195 -3.06 -2.73 19.75
N ALA A 196 -2.35 -1.82 20.41
CA ALA A 196 -1.24 -2.14 21.31
C ALA A 196 -1.71 -2.47 22.73
N GLN A 197 -3.01 -2.49 22.96
CA GLN A 197 -3.65 -2.85 24.25
C GLN A 197 -4.29 -4.26 24.15
#